data_3118f28452f408ee0c8ee73381a3b8dc
#
_entry.id   3118f28452f408ee0c8ee73381a3b8dc
#
_cell.length_a   1.000
_cell.length_b   1.000
_cell.length_c   1.000
_cell.angle_alpha   90.00
_cell.angle_beta   90.00
_cell.angle_gamma   90.00
#
_symmetry.space_group_name_H-M   'P 1'
#
loop_
_entity.id
_entity.type
_entity.pdbx_description
1 polymer ?
#
loop_
_entity_poly.entity_id
_entity_poly.type
_entity_poly.pdbx_seq_one_letter_code
_entity_poly.pdbx_strand_id
1 'polypeptide(L)'
;MIAGEELEGVYDAIDFVKESKASFTDKVQGKKVVVIGAGNTAIDAATCSIRLGAAQVQIVYRRTSKEMTAYDFEYDFAKQDGVEFRWLSLPKRILGNEDGKVIGMECVKMELTATENGKGTLTEIPGSEFVIETDAVIRAIGQSKHTELITHLGLANTRGVIDVDMQKLVTSNPKIYACGDVIYGNGYGEATVVSAAQQGKDTAYAIHQELNANSEIA
;
A
#
# COMPACT_ATOMS: atom_id res chain seq x y z
N MET A 1 2.70 14.07 0.43
CA MET A 1 2.36 14.32 -0.99
C MET A 1 3.66 14.63 -1.72
N ILE A 2 3.81 14.09 -2.92
CA ILE A 2 4.94 14.37 -3.82
C ILE A 2 4.47 15.49 -4.76
N ALA A 3 5.29 16.50 -5.01
CA ALA A 3 4.92 17.57 -5.94
C ALA A 3 4.67 17.00 -7.34
N GLY A 4 3.64 17.46 -8.04
CA GLY A 4 3.24 16.97 -9.37
C GLY A 4 2.27 15.78 -9.35
N GLU A 5 1.70 15.43 -8.18
CA GLU A 5 0.70 14.35 -8.09
C GLU A 5 -0.61 14.67 -8.84
N GLU A 6 -0.84 15.93 -9.18
CA GLU A 6 -2.00 16.42 -9.92
C GLU A 6 -1.87 16.28 -11.44
N LEU A 7 -0.71 15.89 -11.96
CA LEU A 7 -0.44 15.78 -13.40
C LEU A 7 -1.23 14.64 -14.05
N GLU A 8 -1.60 14.86 -15.32
CA GLU A 8 -2.17 13.79 -16.17
C GLU A 8 -1.13 12.69 -16.40
N GLY A 9 -1.49 11.44 -16.05
CA GLY A 9 -0.58 10.29 -16.05
C GLY A 9 -0.16 9.86 -14.66
N VAL A 10 -0.65 10.53 -13.59
CA VAL A 10 -0.47 10.08 -12.22
C VAL A 10 -1.72 9.33 -11.76
N TYR A 11 -1.54 8.15 -11.22
CA TYR A 11 -2.63 7.27 -10.78
C TYR A 11 -2.43 6.78 -9.34
N ASP A 12 -3.54 6.56 -8.63
CA ASP A 12 -3.53 5.77 -7.40
C ASP A 12 -3.47 4.29 -7.74
N ALA A 13 -2.68 3.51 -7.01
CA ALA A 13 -2.44 2.11 -7.33
C ALA A 13 -3.69 1.24 -7.16
N ILE A 14 -4.54 1.51 -6.15
CA ILE A 14 -5.75 0.72 -5.91
C ILE A 14 -6.77 0.97 -7.01
N ASP A 15 -6.99 2.23 -7.35
CA ASP A 15 -7.93 2.60 -8.42
C ASP A 15 -7.45 2.05 -9.76
N PHE A 16 -6.15 2.15 -10.05
CA PHE A 16 -5.55 1.58 -11.25
C PHE A 16 -5.72 0.06 -11.34
N VAL A 17 -5.39 -0.69 -10.27
CA VAL A 17 -5.54 -2.15 -10.23
C VAL A 17 -7.00 -2.55 -10.33
N LYS A 18 -7.90 -1.86 -9.66
CA LYS A 18 -9.35 -2.10 -9.75
C LYS A 18 -9.86 -1.93 -11.17
N GLU A 19 -9.49 -0.83 -11.82
CA GLU A 19 -9.87 -0.55 -13.20
C GLU A 19 -9.30 -1.58 -14.17
N SER A 20 -8.02 -1.92 -14.03
CA SER A 20 -7.33 -2.91 -14.88
C SER A 20 -7.94 -4.32 -14.82
N LYS A 21 -8.56 -4.67 -13.70
CA LYS A 21 -9.26 -5.96 -13.52
C LYS A 21 -10.72 -5.92 -13.97
N ALA A 22 -11.34 -4.75 -13.98
CA ALA A 22 -12.74 -4.58 -14.40
C ALA A 22 -12.90 -4.41 -15.90
N SER A 23 -11.94 -3.77 -16.57
CA SER A 23 -11.97 -3.48 -18.00
C SER A 23 -10.55 -3.29 -18.55
N PHE A 24 -10.39 -3.52 -19.85
CA PHE A 24 -9.14 -3.15 -20.51
C PHE A 24 -8.97 -1.63 -20.47
N THR A 25 -7.80 -1.14 -20.05
CA THR A 25 -7.45 0.28 -20.05
C THR A 25 -6.18 0.50 -20.86
N ASP A 26 -6.13 1.59 -21.64
CA ASP A 26 -4.99 2.00 -22.44
C ASP A 26 -4.04 2.98 -21.71
N LYS A 27 -4.34 3.25 -20.46
CA LYS A 27 -3.61 4.24 -19.63
C LYS A 27 -2.09 4.07 -19.64
N VAL A 28 -1.62 2.82 -19.76
CA VAL A 28 -0.20 2.46 -19.70
C VAL A 28 0.32 1.79 -20.96
N GLN A 29 -0.53 1.50 -21.93
CA GLN A 29 -0.14 0.81 -23.15
C GLN A 29 0.95 1.58 -23.91
N GLY A 30 2.08 0.90 -24.21
CA GLY A 30 3.24 1.47 -24.90
C GLY A 30 4.02 2.51 -24.10
N LYS A 31 3.68 2.75 -22.83
CA LYS A 31 4.29 3.78 -21.98
C LYS A 31 5.40 3.22 -21.10
N LYS A 32 6.32 4.09 -20.71
CA LYS A 32 7.23 3.88 -19.58
C LYS A 32 6.46 4.19 -18.30
N VAL A 33 6.42 3.27 -17.36
CA VAL A 33 5.65 3.38 -16.13
C VAL A 33 6.58 3.28 -14.91
N VAL A 34 6.43 4.21 -13.98
CA VAL A 34 7.06 4.13 -12.66
C VAL A 34 6.00 3.85 -11.61
N VAL A 35 6.25 2.84 -10.78
CA VAL A 35 5.44 2.53 -9.60
C VAL A 35 6.21 2.93 -8.35
N ILE A 36 5.62 3.76 -7.49
CA ILE A 36 6.25 4.21 -6.25
C ILE A 36 5.78 3.33 -5.09
N GLY A 37 6.71 2.63 -4.45
CA GLY A 37 6.43 1.72 -3.34
C GLY A 37 6.91 0.31 -3.60
N ALA A 38 6.93 -0.56 -2.56
CA ALA A 38 7.34 -1.96 -2.68
C ALA A 38 6.53 -2.89 -1.76
N GLY A 39 5.24 -2.62 -1.60
CA GLY A 39 4.28 -3.53 -0.98
C GLY A 39 3.53 -4.33 -2.05
N ASN A 40 2.66 -5.26 -1.63
CA ASN A 40 1.86 -6.10 -2.53
C ASN A 40 1.07 -5.27 -3.56
N THR A 41 0.49 -4.14 -3.15
CA THR A 41 -0.22 -3.23 -4.07
C THR A 41 0.70 -2.66 -5.16
N ALA A 42 1.98 -2.40 -4.85
CA ALA A 42 2.95 -1.94 -5.84
C ALA A 42 3.29 -3.04 -6.85
N ILE A 43 3.45 -4.27 -6.37
CA ILE A 43 3.66 -5.46 -7.22
C ILE A 43 2.45 -5.67 -8.13
N ASP A 44 1.23 -5.63 -7.58
CA ASP A 44 0.00 -5.74 -8.37
C ASP A 44 -0.08 -4.67 -9.47
N ALA A 45 0.18 -3.41 -9.14
CA ALA A 45 0.15 -2.32 -10.10
C ALA A 45 1.21 -2.48 -11.21
N ALA A 46 2.41 -2.93 -10.85
CA ALA A 46 3.49 -3.16 -11.80
C ALA A 46 3.19 -4.32 -12.75
N THR A 47 2.77 -5.48 -12.23
CA THR A 47 2.43 -6.65 -13.04
C THR A 47 1.20 -6.40 -13.92
N CYS A 48 0.18 -5.68 -13.42
CA CYS A 48 -0.94 -5.22 -14.22
C CYS A 48 -0.48 -4.31 -15.37
N SER A 49 0.45 -3.40 -15.11
CA SER A 49 1.00 -2.50 -16.15
C SER A 49 1.71 -3.26 -17.26
N ILE A 50 2.54 -4.25 -16.93
CA ILE A 50 3.19 -5.13 -17.92
C ILE A 50 2.13 -5.83 -18.79
N ARG A 51 1.12 -6.44 -18.16
CA ARG A 51 0.07 -7.20 -18.84
C ARG A 51 -0.85 -6.35 -19.70
N LEU A 52 -0.96 -5.06 -19.38
CA LEU A 52 -1.66 -4.06 -20.19
C LEU A 52 -0.80 -3.48 -21.31
N GLY A 53 0.43 -4.00 -21.51
CA GLY A 53 1.30 -3.63 -22.62
C GLY A 53 2.13 -2.38 -22.39
N ALA A 54 2.49 -2.05 -21.15
CA ALA A 54 3.49 -1.03 -20.88
C ALA A 54 4.82 -1.40 -21.54
N ALA A 55 5.52 -0.40 -22.12
CA ALA A 55 6.81 -0.63 -22.77
C ALA A 55 7.93 -0.90 -21.77
N GLN A 56 7.85 -0.33 -20.59
CA GLN A 56 8.77 -0.52 -19.48
C GLN A 56 8.03 -0.27 -18.18
N VAL A 57 8.29 -1.08 -17.14
CA VAL A 57 7.75 -0.86 -15.80
C VAL A 57 8.87 -0.94 -14.77
N GLN A 58 9.00 0.10 -13.97
CA GLN A 58 10.01 0.20 -12.94
C GLN A 58 9.38 0.51 -11.58
N ILE A 59 9.63 -0.35 -10.58
CA ILE A 59 9.31 -0.07 -9.18
C ILE A 59 10.44 0.76 -8.56
N VAL A 60 10.09 1.90 -7.97
CA VAL A 60 11.02 2.79 -7.26
C VAL A 60 10.73 2.75 -5.77
N TYR A 61 11.76 2.43 -4.99
CA TYR A 61 11.63 2.28 -3.53
C TYR A 61 12.80 2.91 -2.79
N ARG A 62 12.49 3.66 -1.72
CA ARG A 62 13.49 4.38 -0.93
C ARG A 62 14.39 3.52 -0.06
N ARG A 63 14.05 2.24 0.12
CA ARG A 63 14.82 1.25 0.91
C ARG A 63 15.38 0.17 0.00
N THR A 64 15.91 -0.89 0.61
CA THR A 64 16.41 -2.06 -0.12
C THR A 64 15.32 -3.14 -0.26
N SER A 65 15.65 -4.20 -0.98
CA SER A 65 14.77 -5.37 -1.10
C SER A 65 14.51 -6.07 0.23
N LYS A 66 15.40 -5.90 1.21
CA LYS A 66 15.25 -6.51 2.55
C LYS A 66 14.15 -5.87 3.39
N GLU A 67 13.86 -4.59 3.15
CA GLU A 67 12.79 -3.86 3.83
C GLU A 67 11.50 -3.77 2.98
N MET A 68 11.48 -4.47 1.87
CA MET A 68 10.27 -4.61 1.06
C MET A 68 9.19 -5.35 1.87
N THR A 69 7.94 -4.90 1.73
CA THR A 69 6.80 -5.50 2.44
C THR A 69 5.95 -6.42 1.58
N ALA A 70 6.23 -6.51 0.29
CA ALA A 70 5.63 -7.52 -0.59
C ALA A 70 6.20 -8.92 -0.28
N TYR A 71 5.44 -9.95 -0.59
CA TYR A 71 5.87 -11.33 -0.42
C TYR A 71 6.98 -11.69 -1.41
N ASP A 72 7.94 -12.50 -0.98
CA ASP A 72 9.09 -12.90 -1.81
C ASP A 72 8.65 -13.57 -3.13
N PHE A 73 7.62 -14.40 -3.09
CA PHE A 73 7.11 -15.08 -4.30
C PHE A 73 6.48 -14.10 -5.29
N GLU A 74 5.82 -13.03 -4.82
CA GLU A 74 5.26 -11.98 -5.69
C GLU A 74 6.36 -11.11 -6.31
N TYR A 75 7.40 -10.82 -5.52
CA TYR A 75 8.60 -10.14 -6.02
C TYR A 75 9.30 -10.93 -7.13
N ASP A 76 9.51 -12.24 -6.91
CA ASP A 76 10.13 -13.10 -7.92
C ASP A 76 9.27 -13.22 -9.17
N PHE A 77 7.96 -13.29 -9.01
CA PHE A 77 7.02 -13.30 -10.11
C PHE A 77 7.05 -11.99 -10.93
N ALA A 78 7.07 -10.84 -10.27
CA ALA A 78 7.18 -9.56 -10.94
C ALA A 78 8.47 -9.40 -11.76
N LYS A 79 9.60 -9.93 -11.27
CA LYS A 79 10.85 -9.98 -12.02
C LYS A 79 10.74 -10.86 -13.27
N GLN A 80 10.06 -11.99 -13.17
CA GLN A 80 9.81 -12.88 -14.32
C GLN A 80 8.91 -12.21 -15.36
N ASP A 81 7.94 -11.40 -14.92
CA ASP A 81 7.09 -10.59 -15.82
C ASP A 81 7.86 -9.42 -16.46
N GLY A 82 9.12 -9.15 -16.06
CA GLY A 82 9.96 -8.10 -16.65
C GLY A 82 9.91 -6.76 -15.89
N VAL A 83 9.39 -6.74 -14.66
CA VAL A 83 9.43 -5.53 -13.82
C VAL A 83 10.86 -5.26 -13.33
N GLU A 84 11.33 -4.04 -13.53
CA GLU A 84 12.60 -3.56 -13.01
C GLU A 84 12.43 -3.00 -11.59
N PHE A 85 13.48 -3.12 -10.75
CA PHE A 85 13.47 -2.60 -9.39
C PHE A 85 14.61 -1.62 -9.19
N ARG A 86 14.28 -0.43 -8.72
CA ARG A 86 15.23 0.63 -8.34
C ARG A 86 15.13 0.91 -6.85
N TRP A 87 16.05 0.32 -6.13
CA TRP A 87 16.20 0.48 -4.68
C TRP A 87 16.92 1.76 -4.31
N LEU A 88 16.82 2.16 -3.03
CA LEU A 88 17.50 3.32 -2.47
C LEU A 88 17.29 4.60 -3.29
N SER A 89 16.06 4.78 -3.76
CA SER A 89 15.66 5.91 -4.58
C SER A 89 14.40 6.55 -4.00
N LEU A 90 14.50 7.79 -3.57
CA LEU A 90 13.39 8.55 -3.00
C LEU A 90 12.83 9.52 -4.04
N PRO A 91 11.57 9.38 -4.46
CA PRO A 91 10.90 10.35 -5.31
C PRO A 91 10.79 11.71 -4.61
N LYS A 92 11.14 12.79 -5.31
CA LYS A 92 11.07 14.18 -4.82
C LYS A 92 9.93 14.94 -5.49
N ARG A 93 9.79 14.79 -6.80
CA ARG A 93 8.70 15.41 -7.58
C ARG A 93 8.47 14.66 -8.89
N ILE A 94 7.25 14.76 -9.38
CA ILE A 94 6.85 14.31 -10.72
C ILE A 94 6.95 15.51 -11.66
N LEU A 95 7.53 15.30 -12.83
CA LEU A 95 7.80 16.34 -13.81
C LEU A 95 6.74 16.29 -14.90
N GLY A 96 6.15 17.43 -15.19
CA GLY A 96 5.17 17.60 -16.27
C GLY A 96 5.70 18.47 -17.41
N ASN A 97 5.12 18.29 -18.59
CA ASN A 97 5.29 19.21 -19.72
C ASN A 97 4.33 20.42 -19.60
N GLU A 98 4.32 21.27 -20.60
CA GLU A 98 3.46 22.46 -20.68
C GLU A 98 1.95 22.11 -20.73
N ASP A 99 1.60 20.91 -21.22
CA ASP A 99 0.22 20.40 -21.25
C ASP A 99 -0.21 19.75 -19.93
N GLY A 100 0.66 19.74 -18.90
CA GLY A 100 0.37 19.10 -17.61
C GLY A 100 0.47 17.57 -17.63
N LYS A 101 1.14 16.97 -18.62
CA LYS A 101 1.33 15.51 -18.70
C LYS A 101 2.68 15.10 -18.13
N VAL A 102 2.71 13.94 -17.48
CA VAL A 102 3.94 13.35 -16.93
C VAL A 102 4.97 13.11 -18.04
N ILE A 103 6.21 13.55 -17.80
CA ILE A 103 7.37 13.30 -18.65
C ILE A 103 8.56 12.69 -17.89
N GLY A 104 8.48 12.63 -16.56
CA GLY A 104 9.55 12.10 -15.76
C GLY A 104 9.29 12.21 -14.27
N MET A 105 10.19 11.63 -13.48
CA MET A 105 10.19 11.69 -12.02
C MET A 105 11.59 11.98 -11.52
N GLU A 106 11.75 13.06 -10.76
CA GLU A 106 13.00 13.38 -10.07
C GLU A 106 13.08 12.58 -8.77
N CYS A 107 14.22 11.94 -8.59
CA CYS A 107 14.56 11.16 -7.41
C CYS A 107 15.89 11.60 -6.83
N VAL A 108 16.13 11.28 -5.56
CA VAL A 108 17.44 11.37 -4.92
C VAL A 108 17.86 9.98 -4.45
N LYS A 109 19.17 9.70 -4.49
CA LYS A 109 19.70 8.43 -3.94
C LYS A 109 19.67 8.46 -2.42
N MET A 110 19.37 7.30 -1.85
CA MET A 110 19.35 7.08 -0.41
C MET A 110 20.55 6.24 0.02
N GLU A 111 21.03 6.50 1.22
CA GLU A 111 22.01 5.66 1.91
C GLU A 111 21.37 5.05 3.15
N LEU A 112 21.57 3.75 3.32
CA LEU A 112 21.14 3.02 4.51
C LEU A 112 22.35 2.80 5.42
N THR A 113 22.45 3.58 6.48
CA THR A 113 23.51 3.44 7.49
C THR A 113 23.03 2.48 8.57
N ALA A 114 23.78 1.40 8.81
CA ALA A 114 23.50 0.49 9.90
C ALA A 114 23.60 1.21 11.25
N THR A 115 22.64 1.01 12.13
CA THR A 115 22.69 1.50 13.52
C THR A 115 22.99 0.35 14.46
N GLU A 116 23.57 0.64 15.61
CA GLU A 116 23.90 -0.36 16.66
C GLU A 116 22.68 -1.19 17.11
N ASN A 117 21.47 -0.66 16.91
CA ASN A 117 20.20 -1.31 17.26
C ASN A 117 19.59 -2.13 16.10
N GLY A 118 20.31 -2.38 15.02
CA GLY A 118 19.85 -3.22 13.88
C GLY A 118 18.82 -2.57 12.96
N LYS A 119 18.29 -1.38 13.29
CA LYS A 119 17.42 -0.60 12.39
C LYS A 119 18.25 0.44 11.66
N GLY A 120 18.49 0.25 10.37
CA GLY A 120 19.23 1.21 9.56
C GLY A 120 18.51 2.57 9.48
N THR A 121 19.29 3.65 9.55
CA THR A 121 18.80 5.01 9.27
C THR A 121 18.96 5.31 7.79
N LEU A 122 17.89 5.79 7.19
CA LEU A 122 17.87 6.23 5.78
C LEU A 122 18.19 7.72 5.71
N THR A 123 19.20 8.08 4.94
CA THR A 123 19.58 9.47 4.67
C THR A 123 19.64 9.73 3.18
N GLU A 124 19.27 10.93 2.76
CA GLU A 124 19.45 11.37 1.37
C GLU A 124 20.92 11.65 1.13
N ILE A 125 21.44 11.24 -0.02
CA ILE A 125 22.80 11.60 -0.46
C ILE A 125 22.71 12.96 -1.16
N PRO A 126 23.28 14.03 -0.59
CA PRO A 126 23.22 15.36 -1.19
C PRO A 126 23.88 15.40 -2.57
N GLY A 127 23.25 16.09 -3.53
CA GLY A 127 23.77 16.22 -4.89
C GLY A 127 23.68 14.95 -5.74
N SER A 128 22.84 14.00 -5.34
CA SER A 128 22.64 12.73 -6.06
C SER A 128 21.30 12.67 -6.81
N GLU A 129 20.68 13.83 -7.03
CA GLU A 129 19.43 13.95 -7.75
C GLU A 129 19.58 13.43 -9.17
N PHE A 130 18.56 12.72 -9.64
CA PHE A 130 18.49 12.18 -10.99
C PHE A 130 17.04 12.10 -11.47
N VAL A 131 16.85 12.08 -12.77
CA VAL A 131 15.52 11.98 -13.38
C VAL A 131 15.35 10.59 -13.99
N ILE A 132 14.20 10.00 -13.75
CA ILE A 132 13.69 8.82 -14.43
C ILE A 132 12.69 9.31 -15.47
N GLU A 133 12.96 9.10 -16.76
CA GLU A 133 11.99 9.36 -17.82
C GLU A 133 10.82 8.39 -17.67
N THR A 134 9.61 8.92 -17.64
CA THR A 134 8.39 8.09 -17.52
C THR A 134 7.21 8.86 -18.08
N ASP A 135 6.23 8.14 -18.63
CA ASP A 135 4.99 8.68 -19.18
C ASP A 135 3.83 8.53 -18.21
N ALA A 136 3.99 7.68 -17.18
CA ALA A 136 2.99 7.47 -16.15
C ALA A 136 3.63 7.12 -14.80
N VAL A 137 3.01 7.60 -13.72
CA VAL A 137 3.41 7.30 -12.35
C VAL A 137 2.24 6.71 -11.59
N ILE A 138 2.44 5.55 -10.96
CA ILE A 138 1.44 4.90 -10.11
C ILE A 138 1.91 4.95 -8.67
N ARG A 139 1.11 5.56 -7.78
CA ARG A 139 1.45 5.73 -6.37
C ARG A 139 0.92 4.56 -5.56
N ALA A 140 1.83 3.77 -4.97
CA ALA A 140 1.53 2.65 -4.07
C ALA A 140 2.18 2.85 -2.69
N ILE A 141 2.14 4.09 -2.15
CA ILE A 141 2.82 4.50 -0.92
C ILE A 141 1.90 4.58 0.31
N GLY A 142 0.85 3.83 0.32
CA GLY A 142 -0.08 3.66 1.44
C GLY A 142 -1.51 4.06 1.10
N GLN A 143 -2.41 3.52 1.89
CA GLN A 143 -3.84 3.78 1.82
C GLN A 143 -4.23 4.78 2.90
N SER A 144 -5.23 5.64 2.62
CA SER A 144 -5.86 6.46 3.64
C SER A 144 -6.71 5.59 4.56
N LYS A 145 -6.56 5.78 5.86
CA LYS A 145 -7.40 5.12 6.85
C LYS A 145 -8.73 5.88 7.00
N HIS A 146 -9.82 5.16 7.19
CA HIS A 146 -11.16 5.73 7.38
C HIS A 146 -11.34 6.31 8.79
N THR A 147 -10.48 7.27 9.17
CA THR A 147 -10.48 7.89 10.51
C THR A 147 -11.76 8.67 10.80
N GLU A 148 -12.44 9.18 9.78
CA GLU A 148 -13.73 9.85 9.92
C GLU A 148 -14.82 8.91 10.47
N LEU A 149 -14.91 7.68 9.94
CA LEU A 149 -15.85 6.67 10.43
C LEU A 149 -15.54 6.31 11.90
N ILE A 150 -14.27 6.11 12.22
CA ILE A 150 -13.83 5.78 13.58
C ILE A 150 -14.22 6.90 14.56
N THR A 151 -13.99 8.15 14.18
CA THR A 151 -14.35 9.32 14.96
C THR A 151 -15.87 9.47 15.12
N HIS A 152 -16.63 9.27 14.03
CA HIS A 152 -18.08 9.33 14.04
C HIS A 152 -18.70 8.30 14.99
N LEU A 153 -18.14 7.09 15.03
CA LEU A 153 -18.58 6.02 15.92
C LEU A 153 -18.03 6.14 17.35
N GLY A 154 -17.14 7.11 17.60
CA GLY A 154 -16.52 7.32 18.92
C GLY A 154 -15.66 6.14 19.39
N LEU A 155 -15.00 5.43 18.46
CA LEU A 155 -14.23 4.23 18.79
C LEU A 155 -12.78 4.59 19.17
N ALA A 156 -12.27 3.87 20.17
CA ALA A 156 -10.85 3.91 20.50
C ALA A 156 -10.02 3.39 19.31
N ASN A 157 -8.90 4.07 19.05
CA ASN A 157 -8.02 3.67 17.95
C ASN A 157 -6.58 4.08 18.20
N THR A 158 -5.65 3.30 17.66
CA THR A 158 -4.22 3.60 17.67
C THR A 158 -3.76 3.90 16.25
N ARG A 159 -3.40 5.17 15.98
CA ARG A 159 -2.94 5.63 14.65
C ARG A 159 -3.93 5.32 13.51
N GLY A 160 -5.24 5.44 13.79
CA GLY A 160 -6.29 5.18 12.81
C GLY A 160 -6.57 3.69 12.55
N VAL A 161 -6.14 2.81 13.44
CA VAL A 161 -6.50 1.39 13.49
C VAL A 161 -7.39 1.18 14.71
N ILE A 162 -8.55 0.55 14.55
CA ILE A 162 -9.50 0.35 15.64
C ILE A 162 -8.90 -0.57 16.70
N ASP A 163 -8.96 -0.14 17.97
CA ASP A 163 -8.54 -0.97 19.08
C ASP A 163 -9.67 -1.93 19.46
N VAL A 164 -9.35 -3.21 19.58
CA VAL A 164 -10.30 -4.28 19.95
C VAL A 164 -9.77 -5.13 21.09
N ASP A 165 -10.67 -5.71 21.85
CA ASP A 165 -10.34 -6.83 22.73
C ASP A 165 -9.89 -8.02 21.87
N MET A 166 -8.71 -8.55 22.17
CA MET A 166 -8.04 -9.54 21.33
C MET A 166 -8.72 -10.92 21.35
N GLN A 167 -9.56 -11.20 22.32
CA GLN A 167 -10.25 -12.49 22.43
C GLN A 167 -11.64 -12.45 21.81
N LYS A 168 -12.32 -11.30 21.91
CA LYS A 168 -13.72 -11.15 21.49
C LYS A 168 -13.90 -10.31 20.22
N LEU A 169 -12.87 -9.59 19.78
CA LEU A 169 -12.91 -8.64 18.67
C LEU A 169 -13.95 -7.52 18.86
N VAL A 170 -14.32 -7.25 20.12
CA VAL A 170 -15.20 -6.14 20.50
C VAL A 170 -14.39 -4.85 20.63
N THR A 171 -14.95 -3.75 20.15
CA THR A 171 -14.36 -2.42 20.25
C THR A 171 -14.57 -1.77 21.62
N SER A 172 -14.15 -0.52 21.79
CA SER A 172 -14.50 0.29 22.97
C SER A 172 -16.01 0.49 23.18
N ASN A 173 -16.81 0.28 22.14
CA ASN A 173 -18.26 0.21 22.24
C ASN A 173 -18.69 -1.27 22.27
N PRO A 174 -19.32 -1.78 23.36
CA PRO A 174 -19.66 -3.19 23.53
C PRO A 174 -20.69 -3.72 22.51
N LYS A 175 -21.31 -2.84 21.72
CA LYS A 175 -22.24 -3.21 20.65
C LYS A 175 -21.59 -3.25 19.27
N ILE A 176 -20.31 -2.90 19.18
CA ILE A 176 -19.58 -2.80 17.91
C ILE A 176 -18.39 -3.72 17.95
N TYR A 177 -18.28 -4.56 16.95
CA TYR A 177 -17.16 -5.47 16.73
C TYR A 177 -16.41 -5.04 15.48
N ALA A 178 -15.10 -5.32 15.42
CA ALA A 178 -14.29 -5.01 14.26
C ALA A 178 -13.32 -6.15 13.95
N CYS A 179 -13.12 -6.45 12.66
CA CYS A 179 -12.22 -7.49 12.19
C CYS A 179 -11.68 -7.15 10.78
N GLY A 180 -10.68 -7.88 10.31
CA GLY A 180 -10.02 -7.65 9.03
C GLY A 180 -9.06 -6.47 9.08
N ASP A 181 -8.83 -5.83 7.93
CA ASP A 181 -7.81 -4.79 7.76
C ASP A 181 -8.00 -3.56 8.65
N VAL A 182 -9.22 -3.30 9.12
CA VAL A 182 -9.53 -2.15 9.99
C VAL A 182 -8.88 -2.26 11.39
N ILE A 183 -8.50 -3.47 11.81
CA ILE A 183 -7.77 -3.75 13.06
C ILE A 183 -6.32 -4.16 12.81
N TYR A 184 -5.88 -4.24 11.54
CA TYR A 184 -4.53 -4.65 11.18
C TYR A 184 -3.46 -3.66 11.68
N GLY A 185 -2.45 -4.19 12.33
CA GLY A 185 -1.35 -3.41 12.92
C GLY A 185 -1.38 -3.34 14.45
N ASN A 186 -2.44 -3.81 15.11
CA ASN A 186 -2.54 -3.92 16.57
C ASN A 186 -2.10 -5.31 17.08
N GLY A 187 -1.27 -6.03 16.32
CA GLY A 187 -0.78 -7.36 16.68
C GLY A 187 -1.68 -8.51 16.20
N TYR A 188 -2.69 -8.26 15.39
CA TYR A 188 -3.57 -9.25 14.82
C TYR A 188 -3.27 -9.53 13.36
N GLY A 189 -3.02 -10.81 13.08
CA GLY A 189 -3.10 -11.41 11.77
C GLY A 189 -2.23 -10.77 10.69
N GLU A 190 -2.45 -11.22 9.50
CA GLU A 190 -1.91 -10.64 8.28
C GLU A 190 -3.03 -9.93 7.52
N ALA A 191 -2.72 -8.88 6.79
CA ALA A 191 -3.68 -8.19 5.91
C ALA A 191 -3.96 -9.05 4.67
N THR A 192 -4.63 -10.19 4.87
CA THR A 192 -5.00 -11.14 3.82
C THR A 192 -6.50 -11.46 3.89
N VAL A 193 -7.07 -11.82 2.73
CA VAL A 193 -8.48 -12.23 2.64
C VAL A 193 -8.78 -13.41 3.56
N VAL A 194 -7.86 -14.37 3.66
CA VAL A 194 -8.02 -15.56 4.52
C VAL A 194 -8.06 -15.16 5.99
N SER A 195 -7.16 -14.30 6.44
CA SER A 195 -7.14 -13.78 7.82
C SER A 195 -8.42 -13.01 8.13
N ALA A 196 -8.86 -12.13 7.25
CA ALA A 196 -10.08 -11.35 7.42
C ALA A 196 -11.33 -12.26 7.50
N ALA A 197 -11.42 -13.30 6.67
CA ALA A 197 -12.50 -14.27 6.70
C ALA A 197 -12.53 -15.09 7.99
N GLN A 198 -11.36 -15.53 8.48
CA GLN A 198 -11.27 -16.24 9.76
C GLN A 198 -11.68 -15.34 10.93
N GLN A 199 -11.17 -14.12 10.98
CA GLN A 199 -11.56 -13.14 12.01
C GLN A 199 -13.06 -12.85 11.98
N GLY A 200 -13.69 -12.78 10.80
CA GLY A 200 -15.14 -12.65 10.67
C GLY A 200 -15.90 -13.80 11.29
N LYS A 201 -15.42 -15.04 11.12
CA LYS A 201 -16.00 -16.23 11.77
C LYS A 201 -15.83 -16.17 13.29
N ASP A 202 -14.65 -15.83 13.77
CA ASP A 202 -14.35 -15.75 15.21
C ASP A 202 -15.20 -14.65 15.87
N THR A 203 -15.37 -13.52 15.21
CA THR A 203 -16.25 -12.42 15.63
C THR A 203 -17.71 -12.90 15.74
N ALA A 204 -18.22 -13.59 14.73
CA ALA A 204 -19.59 -14.11 14.75
C ALA A 204 -19.81 -15.10 15.90
N TYR A 205 -18.81 -15.94 16.20
CA TYR A 205 -18.83 -16.86 17.32
C TYR A 205 -18.85 -16.11 18.66
N ALA A 206 -18.03 -15.09 18.83
CA ALA A 206 -17.98 -14.27 20.04
C ALA A 206 -19.32 -13.55 20.28
N ILE A 207 -19.92 -12.98 19.25
CA ILE A 207 -21.26 -12.35 19.33
C ILE A 207 -22.31 -13.38 19.76
N HIS A 208 -22.31 -14.57 19.14
CA HIS A 208 -23.27 -15.63 19.47
C HIS A 208 -23.17 -16.05 20.93
N GLN A 209 -21.97 -16.26 21.46
CA GLN A 209 -21.75 -16.62 22.85
C GLN A 209 -22.23 -15.52 23.79
N GLU A 210 -21.98 -14.26 23.51
CA GLU A 210 -22.40 -13.14 24.36
C GLU A 210 -23.90 -12.97 24.40
N LEU A 211 -24.58 -13.12 23.27
CA LEU A 211 -26.04 -13.04 23.19
C LEU A 211 -26.72 -14.18 23.97
N ASN A 212 -26.16 -15.41 23.90
CA ASN A 212 -26.72 -16.52 24.59
C ASN A 212 -26.47 -16.46 26.12
N ALA A 213 -25.28 -16.00 26.53
CA ALA A 213 -25.01 -15.78 27.95
C ALA A 213 -25.96 -14.78 28.62
N ASN A 214 -26.37 -13.75 27.87
CA ASN A 214 -27.33 -12.75 28.34
C ASN A 214 -28.78 -13.24 28.33
N SER A 215 -29.12 -14.28 27.53
CA SER A 215 -30.47 -14.88 27.52
C SER A 215 -30.70 -15.91 28.61
N GLU A 216 -29.67 -16.45 29.26
CA GLU A 216 -29.79 -17.34 30.41
C GLU A 216 -29.97 -16.61 31.77
N ILE A 217 -29.83 -15.27 31.78
CA ILE A 217 -29.92 -14.41 32.96
C ILE A 217 -31.27 -13.65 33.02
N ALA A 218 -32.08 -13.74 31.98
CA ALA A 218 -33.40 -13.09 31.87
C ALA A 218 -34.52 -14.10 32.09
#